data_6024e3b8640e14554db7b7d483a20e46
#
_entry.id   6024e3b8640e14554db7b7d483a20e46
#
_cell.length_a   1.000
_cell.length_b   1.000
_cell.length_c   1.000
_cell.angle_alpha   90.00
_cell.angle_beta   90.00
_cell.angle_gamma   90.00
#
_symmetry.space_group_name_H-M   'P 1'
#
loop_
_entity.id
_entity.type
_entity.pdbx_description
1 polymer ?
#
loop_
_entity_poly.entity_id
_entity_poly.type
_entity_poly.pdbx_seq_one_letter_code
_entity_poly.pdbx_strand_id
1 'polypeptide(L)'
;MCGIVGVIGNQDATQVLLRGLERLEYRGYDSAGLYVNDQQGHDHLIKRVGRIRVLSEALDETVSGTMGIGHTRWATNGRPTTANAHPHVSNDERFFLVHNGVITNAAALRDAYLQDVDLVSDTDTEVVVQLIAALARTGLTAKVALQQTLGLVEGSYAFALVDRLDPATLYVAKNQSPLLIGLGDHFNVVTSDALAMLDQTDRFVALQDGDLVTLTADTVTIEQLDGTPVVRPAHTVVLNDGDAEKGPYPYYMLKEINEQPAVMRRLVARYTDAAGQIQLPAALMRTLQTADRLYIVAAGTSYHAGLVGAPLFEQLAGVPTEVHLASEFGYHQPLLSAHPVFIFLSQSGETADIRQVLVKVKAQGHPTLTITNVETSTLAREADHFLTLAAGPEIAVASTKAYTAQIALEALVAKALGAAQGRAAAADFDVVHQLSLAASGQQTLIEEADVLHAAARDLFATTRNAFFIGRGVDHAVSLEAALKLKEISYVQAEGFAAGELKHGTIALIEQETPVVAFITDPLTAAHTRSNAEEVAARGAKVFRIAAHDLARPDDQLQLPPIDARLSPLLTIIAGQLMAYYTSLDRGYDVDRPRNLAKSVTVE
;
A
#
# COMPACT_ATOMS: atom_id res chain seq x y z
N MET A 1 -6.09 -2.17 7.39
CA MET A 1 -6.76 -0.89 7.08
C MET A 1 -8.23 -1.07 6.81
N CYS A 2 -9.02 -0.03 7.05
CA CYS A 2 -10.47 -0.06 6.85
C CYS A 2 -10.87 0.60 5.53
N GLY A 3 -12.07 0.30 5.02
CA GLY A 3 -12.66 0.96 3.87
C GLY A 3 -13.97 1.65 4.24
N ILE A 4 -14.12 2.90 3.83
CA ILE A 4 -15.36 3.67 3.99
C ILE A 4 -16.01 3.86 2.62
N VAL A 5 -17.31 3.67 2.57
CA VAL A 5 -18.18 4.08 1.48
C VAL A 5 -19.41 4.79 2.05
N GLY A 6 -19.89 5.80 1.35
CA GLY A 6 -21.13 6.48 1.67
C GLY A 6 -21.79 6.99 0.40
N VAL A 7 -23.11 7.09 0.40
CA VAL A 7 -23.88 7.63 -0.73
C VAL A 7 -25.09 8.40 -0.20
N ILE A 8 -25.42 9.49 -0.87
CA ILE A 8 -26.64 10.25 -0.64
C ILE A 8 -27.19 10.74 -1.99
N GLY A 9 -28.46 10.47 -2.26
CA GLY A 9 -29.13 10.91 -3.49
C GLY A 9 -30.20 9.96 -3.97
N ASN A 10 -30.36 9.86 -5.29
CA ASN A 10 -31.40 9.07 -5.94
C ASN A 10 -30.99 7.63 -6.33
N GLN A 11 -29.81 7.18 -5.87
CA GLN A 11 -29.31 5.84 -6.13
C GLN A 11 -29.89 4.83 -5.12
N ASP A 12 -29.90 3.55 -5.49
CA ASP A 12 -30.08 2.48 -4.50
C ASP A 12 -28.82 2.39 -3.62
N ALA A 13 -28.91 3.00 -2.45
CA ALA A 13 -27.78 3.11 -1.53
C ALA A 13 -27.24 1.74 -1.12
N THR A 14 -28.08 0.73 -0.93
CA THR A 14 -27.67 -0.61 -0.53
C THR A 14 -26.75 -1.24 -1.57
N GLN A 15 -27.14 -1.19 -2.84
CA GLN A 15 -26.35 -1.76 -3.94
C GLN A 15 -25.04 -0.99 -4.17
N VAL A 16 -25.09 0.34 -4.10
CA VAL A 16 -23.89 1.19 -4.23
C VAL A 16 -22.91 0.89 -3.11
N LEU A 17 -23.37 0.82 -1.85
CA LEU A 17 -22.53 0.51 -0.71
C LEU A 17 -21.92 -0.88 -0.82
N LEU A 18 -22.69 -1.91 -1.14
CA LEU A 18 -22.19 -3.28 -1.29
C LEU A 18 -21.09 -3.38 -2.33
N ARG A 19 -21.33 -2.87 -3.54
CA ARG A 19 -20.29 -2.89 -4.62
C ARG A 19 -19.05 -2.13 -4.23
N GLY A 20 -19.21 -0.96 -3.59
CA GLY A 20 -18.09 -0.18 -3.10
C GLY A 20 -17.28 -0.91 -2.03
N LEU A 21 -17.96 -1.56 -1.07
CA LEU A 21 -17.31 -2.36 -0.02
C LEU A 21 -16.62 -3.61 -0.59
N GLU A 22 -17.21 -4.29 -1.58
CA GLU A 22 -16.57 -5.41 -2.27
C GLU A 22 -15.24 -5.01 -2.91
N ARG A 23 -15.20 -3.83 -3.55
CA ARG A 23 -13.98 -3.28 -4.13
C ARG A 23 -12.97 -2.80 -3.09
N LEU A 24 -13.40 -2.50 -1.85
CA LEU A 24 -12.52 -2.13 -0.73
C LEU A 24 -12.15 -3.31 0.18
N GLU A 25 -12.62 -4.52 -0.09
CA GLU A 25 -12.36 -5.68 0.78
C GLU A 25 -10.86 -5.96 0.96
N TYR A 26 -10.02 -5.61 -0.03
CA TYR A 26 -8.56 -5.71 0.10
C TYR A 26 -7.98 -4.82 1.22
N ARG A 27 -8.72 -3.82 1.69
CA ARG A 27 -8.33 -2.93 2.79
C ARG A 27 -8.67 -3.49 4.17
N GLY A 28 -9.71 -4.33 4.28
CA GLY A 28 -10.12 -4.94 5.55
C GLY A 28 -11.22 -5.96 5.33
N TYR A 29 -11.14 -7.07 6.03
CA TYR A 29 -12.05 -8.22 5.86
C TYR A 29 -12.35 -8.94 7.17
N ASP A 30 -12.09 -8.31 8.32
CA ASP A 30 -12.36 -8.88 9.65
C ASP A 30 -13.83 -8.76 10.03
N SER A 31 -14.45 -7.67 9.64
CA SER A 31 -15.90 -7.46 9.76
C SER A 31 -16.36 -6.40 8.76
N ALA A 32 -17.65 -6.38 8.48
CA ALA A 32 -18.27 -5.38 7.62
C ALA A 32 -19.66 -5.01 8.14
N GLY A 33 -20.13 -3.82 7.77
CA GLY A 33 -21.49 -3.41 8.04
C GLY A 33 -21.88 -2.19 7.24
N LEU A 34 -23.19 -1.96 7.19
CA LEU A 34 -23.78 -0.81 6.55
C LEU A 34 -24.99 -0.30 7.36
N TYR A 35 -25.24 0.98 7.23
CA TYR A 35 -26.47 1.64 7.61
C TYR A 35 -27.08 2.29 6.37
N VAL A 36 -28.37 2.10 6.15
CA VAL A 36 -29.13 2.72 5.06
C VAL A 36 -30.44 3.26 5.57
N ASN A 37 -30.94 4.33 4.96
CA ASN A 37 -32.28 4.86 5.20
C ASN A 37 -32.93 5.33 3.89
N ASP A 38 -34.27 5.37 3.89
CA ASP A 38 -35.11 5.79 2.76
C ASP A 38 -35.51 7.27 2.84
N GLN A 39 -35.00 8.01 3.83
CA GLN A 39 -35.42 9.39 4.16
C GLN A 39 -36.91 9.55 4.52
N GLN A 40 -37.66 8.45 4.71
CA GLN A 40 -39.07 8.42 5.08
C GLN A 40 -39.32 7.81 6.47
N GLY A 41 -38.24 7.45 7.17
CA GLY A 41 -38.28 6.92 8.52
C GLY A 41 -38.04 5.41 8.63
N HIS A 42 -37.73 4.73 7.53
CA HIS A 42 -37.25 3.35 7.57
C HIS A 42 -35.75 3.32 7.44
N ASP A 43 -35.10 2.65 8.38
CA ASP A 43 -33.67 2.51 8.39
C ASP A 43 -33.24 1.09 8.81
N HIS A 44 -32.05 0.69 8.36
CA HIS A 44 -31.48 -0.62 8.62
C HIS A 44 -30.00 -0.50 8.99
N LEU A 45 -29.61 -1.14 10.08
CA LEU A 45 -28.20 -1.31 10.49
C LEU A 45 -27.87 -2.80 10.46
N ILE A 46 -26.99 -3.21 9.57
CA ILE A 46 -26.55 -4.59 9.42
C ILE A 46 -25.05 -4.69 9.60
N LYS A 47 -24.60 -5.55 10.51
CA LYS A 47 -23.18 -5.77 10.83
C LYS A 47 -22.89 -7.27 10.87
N ARG A 48 -21.74 -7.69 10.29
CA ARG A 48 -21.29 -9.09 10.28
C ARG A 48 -19.79 -9.19 10.51
N VAL A 49 -19.38 -10.23 11.20
CA VAL A 49 -17.97 -10.65 11.28
C VAL A 49 -17.63 -11.42 10.01
N GLY A 50 -16.48 -11.13 9.43
CA GLY A 50 -15.98 -11.77 8.22
C GLY A 50 -16.08 -10.89 6.97
N ARG A 51 -15.94 -11.52 5.82
CA ARG A 51 -15.87 -10.87 4.50
C ARG A 51 -17.21 -10.26 4.07
N ILE A 52 -17.17 -9.37 3.08
CA ILE A 52 -18.36 -8.69 2.52
C ILE A 52 -19.42 -9.68 2.06
N ARG A 53 -19.03 -10.85 1.55
CA ARG A 53 -19.97 -11.89 1.18
C ARG A 53 -20.91 -12.28 2.34
N VAL A 54 -20.40 -12.37 3.57
CA VAL A 54 -21.21 -12.69 4.75
C VAL A 54 -22.20 -11.57 5.08
N LEU A 55 -21.83 -10.32 4.84
CA LEU A 55 -22.73 -9.17 4.95
C LEU A 55 -23.79 -9.23 3.85
N SER A 56 -23.40 -9.46 2.59
CA SER A 56 -24.30 -9.55 1.44
C SER A 56 -25.35 -10.68 1.60
N GLU A 57 -24.94 -11.86 2.08
CA GLU A 57 -25.84 -12.98 2.35
C GLU A 57 -26.85 -12.70 3.49
N ALA A 58 -26.60 -11.67 4.30
CA ALA A 58 -27.47 -11.27 5.41
C ALA A 58 -28.47 -10.17 5.04
N LEU A 59 -28.38 -9.63 3.84
CA LEU A 59 -29.31 -8.63 3.32
C LEU A 59 -30.48 -9.31 2.60
N ASP A 60 -31.66 -8.78 2.80
CA ASP A 60 -32.86 -9.17 2.06
C ASP A 60 -33.40 -7.98 1.24
N GLU A 61 -34.39 -8.23 0.42
CA GLU A 61 -34.97 -7.23 -0.49
C GLU A 61 -35.63 -6.03 0.24
N THR A 62 -35.80 -6.12 1.56
CA THR A 62 -36.39 -5.02 2.36
C THR A 62 -35.35 -3.98 2.74
N VAL A 63 -34.04 -4.33 2.67
CA VAL A 63 -32.93 -3.42 2.99
C VAL A 63 -32.63 -2.56 1.78
N SER A 64 -33.31 -1.43 1.67
CA SER A 64 -33.11 -0.45 0.61
C SER A 64 -33.14 0.97 1.17
N GLY A 65 -32.55 1.91 0.45
CA GLY A 65 -32.53 3.31 0.85
C GLY A 65 -31.92 4.21 -0.21
N THR A 66 -32.00 5.51 0.01
CA THR A 66 -31.43 6.54 -0.86
C THR A 66 -30.22 7.23 -0.23
N MET A 67 -29.93 6.91 1.02
CA MET A 67 -28.75 7.36 1.73
C MET A 67 -28.20 6.26 2.61
N GLY A 68 -26.88 6.18 2.73
CA GLY A 68 -26.25 5.24 3.65
C GLY A 68 -24.75 5.39 3.75
N ILE A 69 -24.20 4.71 4.76
CA ILE A 69 -22.77 4.57 5.01
C ILE A 69 -22.42 3.11 5.23
N GLY A 70 -21.26 2.70 4.78
CA GLY A 70 -20.77 1.33 4.90
C GLY A 70 -19.29 1.29 5.20
N HIS A 71 -18.85 0.18 5.77
CA HIS A 71 -17.49 0.01 6.25
C HIS A 71 -17.00 -1.43 6.15
N THR A 72 -15.74 -1.60 5.74
CA THR A 72 -14.98 -2.83 5.93
C THR A 72 -13.90 -2.59 6.97
N ARG A 73 -13.86 -3.45 7.99
CA ARG A 73 -12.98 -3.26 9.13
C ARG A 73 -11.73 -4.14 9.06
N TRP A 74 -10.60 -3.52 9.29
CA TRP A 74 -9.38 -4.12 9.78
C TRP A 74 -9.27 -3.82 11.27
N ALA A 75 -9.27 -4.85 12.13
CA ALA A 75 -9.31 -4.64 13.57
C ALA A 75 -7.97 -4.10 14.11
N THR A 76 -7.98 -2.85 14.57
CA THR A 76 -6.89 -2.21 15.32
C THR A 76 -7.16 -2.24 16.82
N ASN A 77 -8.33 -1.75 17.25
CA ASN A 77 -8.80 -1.75 18.63
C ASN A 77 -9.98 -2.70 18.80
N GLY A 78 -9.88 -3.66 19.72
CA GLY A 78 -10.92 -4.66 19.97
C GLY A 78 -10.96 -5.78 18.93
N ARG A 79 -11.38 -6.98 19.36
CA ARG A 79 -11.48 -8.18 18.52
C ARG A 79 -12.52 -8.00 17.40
N PRO A 80 -12.43 -8.80 16.31
CA PRO A 80 -13.49 -8.82 15.29
C PRO A 80 -14.76 -9.49 15.85
N THR A 81 -15.66 -8.67 16.37
CA THR A 81 -16.99 -9.03 16.86
C THR A 81 -18.03 -8.16 16.18
N THR A 82 -19.31 -8.57 16.20
CA THR A 82 -20.41 -7.75 15.66
C THR A 82 -20.54 -6.42 16.42
N ALA A 83 -20.28 -6.39 17.72
CA ALA A 83 -20.31 -5.16 18.51
C ALA A 83 -19.23 -4.17 18.02
N ASN A 84 -18.02 -4.66 17.77
CA ASN A 84 -16.88 -3.87 17.31
C ASN A 84 -16.92 -3.54 15.80
N ALA A 85 -17.85 -4.11 15.03
CA ALA A 85 -18.02 -3.79 13.61
C ALA A 85 -18.68 -2.40 13.45
N HIS A 86 -18.30 -1.67 12.40
CA HIS A 86 -18.93 -0.40 12.00
C HIS A 86 -20.14 -0.65 11.09
N PRO A 87 -21.07 0.31 11.00
CA PRO A 87 -21.17 1.57 11.73
C PRO A 87 -21.41 1.39 13.23
N HIS A 88 -20.84 2.29 14.06
CA HIS A 88 -21.21 2.43 15.46
C HIS A 88 -22.43 3.34 15.59
N VAL A 89 -23.27 3.07 16.58
CA VAL A 89 -24.51 3.82 16.84
C VAL A 89 -24.49 4.41 18.25
N SER A 90 -24.98 5.62 18.41
CA SER A 90 -25.18 6.22 19.73
C SER A 90 -26.28 5.50 20.53
N ASN A 91 -26.20 5.51 21.87
CA ASN A 91 -27.16 4.79 22.74
C ASN A 91 -28.61 5.27 22.59
N ASP A 92 -28.81 6.49 22.09
CA ASP A 92 -30.12 7.05 21.75
C ASP A 92 -30.57 6.74 20.31
N GLU A 93 -29.79 5.91 19.60
CA GLU A 93 -30.02 5.48 18.21
C GLU A 93 -30.14 6.64 17.21
N ARG A 94 -29.62 7.80 17.54
CA ARG A 94 -29.70 8.98 16.67
C ARG A 94 -28.56 9.05 15.66
N PHE A 95 -27.31 8.79 16.10
CA PHE A 95 -26.12 8.97 15.27
C PHE A 95 -25.51 7.63 14.85
N PHE A 96 -25.15 7.54 13.57
CA PHE A 96 -24.43 6.41 12.99
C PHE A 96 -23.11 6.90 12.42
N LEU A 97 -21.99 6.25 12.83
CA LEU A 97 -20.63 6.69 12.50
C LEU A 97 -19.80 5.52 11.94
N VAL A 98 -19.12 5.75 10.83
CA VAL A 98 -18.01 4.93 10.35
C VAL A 98 -16.71 5.71 10.47
N HIS A 99 -15.61 5.01 10.76
CA HIS A 99 -14.31 5.59 11.06
C HIS A 99 -13.17 4.75 10.51
N ASN A 100 -12.26 5.40 9.80
CA ASN A 100 -10.92 4.92 9.49
C ASN A 100 -9.93 5.78 10.26
N GLY A 101 -9.15 5.20 11.14
CA GLY A 101 -8.17 5.93 11.95
C GLY A 101 -8.01 5.34 13.34
N VAL A 102 -7.33 6.10 14.21
CA VAL A 102 -7.13 5.79 15.64
C VAL A 102 -7.26 7.08 16.43
N ILE A 103 -8.15 7.10 17.42
CA ILE A 103 -8.30 8.21 18.38
C ILE A 103 -7.47 7.89 19.62
N THR A 104 -6.34 8.55 19.72
CA THR A 104 -5.32 8.27 20.75
C THR A 104 -5.75 8.66 22.16
N ASN A 105 -6.62 9.65 22.29
CA ASN A 105 -7.12 10.13 23.57
C ASN A 105 -8.53 9.61 23.94
N ALA A 106 -9.03 8.54 23.27
CA ALA A 106 -10.38 8.01 23.48
C ALA A 106 -10.68 7.69 24.96
N ALA A 107 -9.72 7.10 25.70
CA ALA A 107 -9.89 6.82 27.14
C ALA A 107 -10.09 8.10 27.96
N ALA A 108 -9.32 9.14 27.71
CA ALA A 108 -9.45 10.43 28.40
C ALA A 108 -10.80 11.11 28.09
N LEU A 109 -11.25 11.03 26.83
CA LEU A 109 -12.57 11.55 26.41
C LEU A 109 -13.71 10.81 27.10
N ARG A 110 -13.63 9.48 27.19
CA ARG A 110 -14.60 8.66 27.93
C ARG A 110 -14.69 9.09 29.40
N ASP A 111 -13.54 9.21 30.06
CA ASP A 111 -13.47 9.55 31.47
C ASP A 111 -13.92 10.99 31.75
N ALA A 112 -13.76 11.93 30.82
CA ALA A 112 -14.17 13.33 30.96
C ALA A 112 -15.65 13.60 30.65
N TYR A 113 -16.22 12.92 29.63
CA TYR A 113 -17.51 13.29 29.04
C TYR A 113 -18.58 12.19 29.09
N LEU A 114 -18.19 10.91 29.32
CA LEU A 114 -19.08 9.75 29.14
C LEU A 114 -19.12 8.85 30.39
N GLN A 115 -18.96 9.41 31.60
CA GLN A 115 -18.90 8.64 32.86
C GLN A 115 -20.17 7.79 33.11
N ASP A 116 -21.33 8.28 32.67
CA ASP A 116 -22.63 7.62 32.85
C ASP A 116 -23.11 6.93 31.53
N VAL A 117 -22.20 6.68 30.57
CA VAL A 117 -22.54 6.06 29.28
C VAL A 117 -21.98 4.65 29.24
N ASP A 118 -22.87 3.68 29.12
CA ASP A 118 -22.48 2.27 28.90
C ASP A 118 -22.01 2.10 27.45
N LEU A 119 -20.77 1.63 27.28
CA LEU A 119 -20.22 1.28 25.96
C LEU A 119 -20.42 -0.20 25.71
N VAL A 120 -20.84 -0.57 24.48
CA VAL A 120 -21.10 -1.94 24.06
C VAL A 120 -19.95 -2.55 23.26
N SER A 121 -18.99 -1.74 22.85
CA SER A 121 -17.79 -2.16 22.09
C SER A 121 -16.49 -1.74 22.77
N ASP A 122 -15.39 -2.31 22.28
CA ASP A 122 -14.03 -1.98 22.74
C ASP A 122 -13.38 -0.88 21.88
N THR A 123 -14.14 -0.24 20.96
CA THR A 123 -13.56 0.63 19.94
C THR A 123 -13.51 2.10 20.40
N ASP A 124 -12.48 2.80 19.98
CA ASP A 124 -12.36 4.25 20.10
C ASP A 124 -13.48 5.00 19.35
N THR A 125 -13.98 4.41 18.27
CA THR A 125 -15.05 4.98 17.43
C THR A 125 -16.37 5.10 18.19
N GLU A 126 -16.71 4.14 19.05
CA GLU A 126 -17.90 4.23 19.87
C GLU A 126 -17.83 5.42 20.83
N VAL A 127 -16.66 5.67 21.43
CA VAL A 127 -16.44 6.86 22.27
C VAL A 127 -16.76 8.13 21.49
N VAL A 128 -16.35 8.23 20.22
CA VAL A 128 -16.61 9.40 19.38
C VAL A 128 -18.10 9.58 19.11
N VAL A 129 -18.83 8.53 18.71
CA VAL A 129 -20.27 8.67 18.40
C VAL A 129 -21.08 8.99 19.67
N GLN A 130 -20.71 8.44 20.81
CA GLN A 130 -21.35 8.77 22.10
C GLN A 130 -21.06 10.21 22.53
N LEU A 131 -19.84 10.72 22.27
CA LEU A 131 -19.48 12.12 22.55
C LEU A 131 -20.31 13.08 21.68
N ILE A 132 -20.47 12.79 20.38
CA ILE A 132 -21.33 13.57 19.47
C ILE A 132 -22.75 13.60 20.02
N ALA A 133 -23.31 12.45 20.44
CA ALA A 133 -24.65 12.37 21.00
C ALA A 133 -24.78 13.13 22.33
N ALA A 134 -23.77 13.06 23.19
CA ALA A 134 -23.75 13.81 24.46
C ALA A 134 -23.78 15.32 24.21
N LEU A 135 -22.98 15.81 23.26
CA LEU A 135 -22.97 17.23 22.89
C LEU A 135 -24.30 17.63 22.21
N ALA A 136 -24.86 16.82 21.34
CA ALA A 136 -26.15 17.10 20.69
C ALA A 136 -27.32 17.20 21.70
N ARG A 137 -27.29 16.42 22.79
CA ARG A 137 -28.29 16.51 23.88
C ARG A 137 -28.28 17.85 24.60
N THR A 138 -27.23 18.66 24.49
CA THR A 138 -27.20 20.02 25.01
C THR A 138 -27.93 21.04 24.12
N GLY A 139 -28.56 20.60 23.03
CA GLY A 139 -29.30 21.43 22.09
C GLY A 139 -28.50 21.83 20.82
N LEU A 140 -27.31 21.29 20.64
CA LEU A 140 -26.49 21.54 19.45
C LEU A 140 -27.02 20.77 18.24
N THR A 141 -26.86 21.35 17.04
CA THR A 141 -27.11 20.64 15.78
C THR A 141 -26.04 19.55 15.59
N ALA A 142 -26.34 18.54 14.74
CA ALA A 142 -25.38 17.47 14.43
C ALA A 142 -24.03 18.00 13.93
N LYS A 143 -24.05 19.00 13.03
CA LYS A 143 -22.85 19.66 12.52
C LYS A 143 -22.00 20.29 13.64
N VAL A 144 -22.65 21.05 14.54
CA VAL A 144 -21.93 21.73 15.63
C VAL A 144 -21.42 20.73 16.67
N ALA A 145 -22.19 19.68 16.98
CA ALA A 145 -21.75 18.61 17.87
C ALA A 145 -20.53 17.87 17.31
N LEU A 146 -20.55 17.53 16.01
CA LEU A 146 -19.40 16.95 15.32
C LEU A 146 -18.21 17.92 15.37
N GLN A 147 -18.38 19.18 14.99
CA GLN A 147 -17.32 20.20 15.01
C GLN A 147 -16.66 20.34 16.38
N GLN A 148 -17.44 20.37 17.47
CA GLN A 148 -16.88 20.41 18.82
C GLN A 148 -16.14 19.12 19.17
N THR A 149 -16.67 17.97 18.77
CA THR A 149 -16.00 16.66 18.93
C THR A 149 -14.63 16.66 18.23
N LEU A 150 -14.56 17.17 16.98
CA LEU A 150 -13.30 17.27 16.23
C LEU A 150 -12.25 18.17 16.90
N GLY A 151 -12.68 19.14 17.69
CA GLY A 151 -11.79 19.97 18.51
C GLY A 151 -11.25 19.27 19.76
N LEU A 152 -11.83 18.13 20.15
CA LEU A 152 -11.47 17.39 21.36
C LEU A 152 -10.68 16.10 21.05
N VAL A 153 -10.88 15.51 19.88
CA VAL A 153 -10.22 14.25 19.51
C VAL A 153 -8.78 14.48 19.07
N GLU A 154 -7.90 13.57 19.47
CA GLU A 154 -6.50 13.52 19.04
C GLU A 154 -6.25 12.23 18.25
N GLY A 155 -5.42 12.33 17.20
CA GLY A 155 -5.08 11.19 16.35
C GLY A 155 -5.58 11.32 14.91
N SER A 156 -5.62 10.20 14.20
CA SER A 156 -6.04 10.15 12.79
C SER A 156 -7.50 9.76 12.68
N TYR A 157 -8.22 10.41 11.75
CA TYR A 157 -9.60 10.04 11.46
C TYR A 157 -10.03 10.37 10.02
N ALA A 158 -10.89 9.51 9.49
CA ALA A 158 -11.80 9.78 8.40
C ALA A 158 -13.19 9.32 8.87
N PHE A 159 -14.09 10.27 9.05
CA PHE A 159 -15.44 10.05 9.56
C PHE A 159 -16.49 10.23 8.47
N ALA A 160 -17.51 9.36 8.46
CA ALA A 160 -18.79 9.65 7.83
C ALA A 160 -19.88 9.40 8.87
N LEU A 161 -20.67 10.46 9.14
CA LEU A 161 -21.68 10.53 10.21
C LEU A 161 -23.06 10.81 9.61
N VAL A 162 -24.04 10.04 10.06
CA VAL A 162 -25.48 10.24 9.76
C VAL A 162 -26.19 10.63 11.05
N ASP A 163 -27.03 11.66 10.98
CA ASP A 163 -28.04 12.00 11.99
C ASP A 163 -29.40 11.48 11.52
N ARG A 164 -30.01 10.54 12.24
CA ARG A 164 -31.35 9.99 11.94
C ARG A 164 -32.44 11.05 11.89
N LEU A 165 -32.25 12.18 12.57
CA LEU A 165 -33.17 13.30 12.59
C LEU A 165 -33.00 14.25 11.38
N ASP A 166 -31.90 14.11 10.64
CA ASP A 166 -31.59 14.84 9.41
C ASP A 166 -31.11 13.86 8.31
N PRO A 167 -32.00 12.97 7.84
CA PRO A 167 -31.63 11.88 6.92
C PRO A 167 -31.29 12.36 5.49
N ALA A 168 -31.43 13.65 5.20
CA ALA A 168 -31.07 14.25 3.92
C ALA A 168 -29.64 14.82 3.91
N THR A 169 -28.89 14.65 5.00
CA THR A 169 -27.53 15.20 5.15
C THR A 169 -26.55 14.13 5.63
N LEU A 170 -25.39 14.07 5.00
CA LEU A 170 -24.26 13.25 5.40
C LEU A 170 -23.11 14.18 5.81
N TYR A 171 -22.59 14.02 7.02
CA TYR A 171 -21.48 14.78 7.54
C TYR A 171 -20.18 13.99 7.42
N VAL A 172 -19.11 14.65 6.96
CA VAL A 172 -17.83 14.00 6.71
C VAL A 172 -16.70 14.85 7.27
N ALA A 173 -15.73 14.23 7.90
CA ALA A 173 -14.56 14.94 8.43
C ALA A 173 -13.30 14.09 8.24
N LYS A 174 -12.15 14.77 8.11
CA LYS A 174 -10.89 14.08 7.83
C LYS A 174 -9.72 14.74 8.54
N ASN A 175 -8.86 13.91 9.14
CA ASN A 175 -7.52 14.26 9.61
C ASN A 175 -6.60 13.05 9.41
N GLN A 176 -5.51 13.21 8.66
CA GLN A 176 -4.47 12.23 8.35
C GLN A 176 -4.94 11.00 7.54
N SER A 177 -6.12 10.42 7.81
CA SER A 177 -6.66 9.28 7.06
C SER A 177 -7.28 9.71 5.72
N PRO A 178 -7.07 8.99 4.60
CA PRO A 178 -7.56 9.40 3.27
C PRO A 178 -9.07 9.33 3.16
N LEU A 179 -9.69 10.36 2.56
CA LEU A 179 -11.11 10.41 2.25
C LEU A 179 -11.37 11.32 1.05
N LEU A 180 -12.28 10.89 0.18
CA LEU A 180 -12.67 11.55 -1.06
C LEU A 180 -14.18 11.77 -1.10
N ILE A 181 -14.60 12.84 -1.77
CA ILE A 181 -15.99 13.06 -2.16
C ILE A 181 -16.10 12.83 -3.67
N GLY A 182 -16.92 11.90 -4.11
CA GLY A 182 -17.25 11.73 -5.53
C GLY A 182 -18.50 12.52 -5.88
N LEU A 183 -18.43 13.27 -7.00
CA LEU A 183 -19.49 14.17 -7.46
C LEU A 183 -20.32 13.48 -8.55
N GLY A 184 -21.60 13.30 -8.30
CA GLY A 184 -22.56 12.77 -9.27
C GLY A 184 -23.62 13.79 -9.70
N ASP A 185 -24.58 13.33 -10.50
CA ASP A 185 -25.77 14.09 -10.89
C ASP A 185 -26.95 13.68 -10.01
N HIS A 186 -27.41 14.57 -9.13
CA HIS A 186 -28.39 14.31 -8.07
C HIS A 186 -27.99 13.21 -7.08
N PHE A 187 -26.71 12.99 -6.90
CA PHE A 187 -26.15 12.18 -5.83
C PHE A 187 -24.70 12.56 -5.56
N ASN A 188 -24.21 12.27 -4.37
CA ASN A 188 -22.81 12.37 -4.01
C ASN A 188 -22.37 11.11 -3.25
N VAL A 189 -21.08 10.76 -3.37
CA VAL A 189 -20.52 9.61 -2.66
C VAL A 189 -19.34 10.02 -1.80
N VAL A 190 -19.10 9.25 -0.75
CA VAL A 190 -17.93 9.34 0.12
C VAL A 190 -17.15 8.04 -0.01
N THR A 191 -15.85 8.11 -0.17
CA THR A 191 -15.03 6.90 -0.23
C THR A 191 -13.62 7.13 0.28
N SER A 192 -13.04 6.12 0.90
CA SER A 192 -11.63 6.12 1.27
C SER A 192 -10.69 5.81 0.09
N ASP A 193 -11.23 5.35 -1.06
CA ASP A 193 -10.50 5.10 -2.30
C ASP A 193 -11.42 5.27 -3.49
N ALA A 194 -10.96 5.99 -4.52
CA ALA A 194 -11.73 6.23 -5.73
C ALA A 194 -12.16 4.94 -6.44
N LEU A 195 -11.33 3.88 -6.40
CA LEU A 195 -11.63 2.56 -6.99
C LEU A 195 -12.99 2.01 -6.58
N ALA A 196 -13.42 2.31 -5.35
CA ALA A 196 -14.70 1.81 -4.84
C ALA A 196 -15.91 2.35 -5.59
N MET A 197 -15.82 3.58 -6.13
CA MET A 197 -16.96 4.35 -6.65
C MET A 197 -16.80 4.75 -8.12
N LEU A 198 -15.84 4.19 -8.86
CA LEU A 198 -15.59 4.55 -10.27
C LEU A 198 -16.75 4.17 -11.20
N ASP A 199 -17.56 3.18 -10.84
CA ASP A 199 -18.81 2.86 -11.57
C ASP A 199 -19.95 3.86 -11.31
N GLN A 200 -19.79 4.72 -10.31
CA GLN A 200 -20.76 5.77 -9.99
C GLN A 200 -20.32 7.12 -10.55
N THR A 201 -19.06 7.49 -10.36
CA THR A 201 -18.48 8.77 -10.83
C THR A 201 -16.98 8.66 -11.01
N ASP A 202 -16.44 9.40 -11.98
CA ASP A 202 -15.01 9.58 -12.20
C ASP A 202 -14.46 10.90 -11.61
N ARG A 203 -15.36 11.77 -11.06
CA ARG A 203 -15.04 13.09 -10.55
C ARG A 203 -14.94 13.09 -9.04
N PHE A 204 -13.71 13.27 -8.52
CA PHE A 204 -13.46 13.24 -7.08
C PHE A 204 -12.83 14.52 -6.56
N VAL A 205 -13.23 14.91 -5.34
CA VAL A 205 -12.61 15.96 -4.53
C VAL A 205 -11.84 15.30 -3.40
N ALA A 206 -10.54 15.52 -3.35
CA ALA A 206 -9.70 15.04 -2.26
C ALA A 206 -9.79 16.00 -1.07
N LEU A 207 -10.17 15.48 0.10
CA LEU A 207 -10.24 16.26 1.33
C LEU A 207 -8.83 16.47 1.91
N GLN A 208 -8.66 17.58 2.63
CA GLN A 208 -7.46 17.89 3.39
C GLN A 208 -7.71 17.77 4.90
N ASP A 209 -6.64 17.71 5.68
CA ASP A 209 -6.74 17.65 7.13
C ASP A 209 -7.46 18.87 7.67
N GLY A 210 -8.44 18.63 8.56
CA GLY A 210 -9.29 19.69 9.14
C GLY A 210 -10.50 20.05 8.29
N ASP A 211 -10.72 19.43 7.12
CA ASP A 211 -11.95 19.64 6.35
C ASP A 211 -13.15 18.99 7.05
N LEU A 212 -14.22 19.78 7.22
CA LEU A 212 -15.55 19.37 7.64
C LEU A 212 -16.51 19.57 6.46
N VAL A 213 -17.18 18.50 6.04
CA VAL A 213 -18.03 18.50 4.84
C VAL A 213 -19.47 18.24 5.22
N THR A 214 -20.37 19.02 4.65
CA THR A 214 -21.81 18.77 4.66
C THR A 214 -22.24 18.38 3.25
N LEU A 215 -22.72 17.14 3.09
CA LEU A 215 -23.18 16.58 1.84
C LEU A 215 -24.70 16.45 1.81
N THR A 216 -25.30 16.87 0.69
CA THR A 216 -26.66 16.49 0.29
C THR A 216 -26.61 15.81 -1.08
N ALA A 217 -27.76 15.41 -1.62
CA ALA A 217 -27.83 14.89 -2.98
C ALA A 217 -27.26 15.85 -4.04
N ASP A 218 -27.49 17.15 -3.86
CA ASP A 218 -27.21 18.18 -4.87
C ASP A 218 -26.05 19.11 -4.47
N THR A 219 -25.59 19.09 -3.22
CA THR A 219 -24.60 20.06 -2.72
C THR A 219 -23.46 19.42 -1.94
N VAL A 220 -22.27 19.99 -2.10
CA VAL A 220 -21.07 19.69 -1.32
C VAL A 220 -20.54 20.99 -0.74
N THR A 221 -20.62 21.13 0.57
CA THR A 221 -20.07 22.29 1.28
C THR A 221 -18.89 21.84 2.13
N ILE A 222 -17.73 22.45 1.91
CA ILE A 222 -16.49 22.15 2.64
C ILE A 222 -16.10 23.38 3.46
N GLU A 223 -15.79 23.18 4.73
CA GLU A 223 -15.39 24.23 5.66
C GLU A 223 -14.20 23.73 6.50
N GLN A 224 -13.41 24.65 7.02
CA GLN A 224 -12.45 24.35 8.08
C GLN A 224 -13.16 24.23 9.44
N LEU A 225 -12.47 23.74 10.45
CA LEU A 225 -13.04 23.59 11.81
C LEU A 225 -13.49 24.92 12.44
N ASP A 226 -12.99 26.05 11.98
CA ASP A 226 -13.43 27.39 12.41
C ASP A 226 -14.68 27.90 11.65
N GLY A 227 -15.22 27.10 10.73
CA GLY A 227 -16.37 27.43 9.88
C GLY A 227 -16.00 28.22 8.62
N THR A 228 -14.72 28.45 8.33
CA THR A 228 -14.30 29.16 7.12
C THR A 228 -14.56 28.27 5.90
N PRO A 229 -15.36 28.70 4.91
CA PRO A 229 -15.61 27.95 3.68
C PRO A 229 -14.33 27.77 2.86
N VAL A 230 -14.14 26.57 2.31
CA VAL A 230 -13.02 26.24 1.42
C VAL A 230 -13.51 25.62 0.14
N VAL A 231 -12.77 25.89 -0.95
CA VAL A 231 -12.99 25.26 -2.25
C VAL A 231 -11.84 24.29 -2.52
N ARG A 232 -12.19 23.04 -2.80
CA ARG A 232 -11.24 22.01 -3.22
C ARG A 232 -11.46 21.67 -4.69
N PRO A 233 -10.39 21.54 -5.50
CA PRO A 233 -10.54 21.18 -6.90
C PRO A 233 -11.03 19.74 -7.05
N ALA A 234 -11.95 19.52 -7.98
CA ALA A 234 -12.31 18.19 -8.42
C ALA A 234 -11.29 17.69 -9.45
N HIS A 235 -10.94 16.42 -9.36
CA HIS A 235 -10.06 15.73 -10.29
C HIS A 235 -10.81 14.58 -10.96
N THR A 236 -10.55 14.37 -12.24
CA THR A 236 -11.06 13.18 -12.94
C THR A 236 -10.07 12.04 -12.79
N VAL A 237 -10.56 10.91 -12.30
CA VAL A 237 -9.78 9.67 -12.18
C VAL A 237 -10.06 8.82 -13.40
N VAL A 238 -9.06 8.64 -14.26
CA VAL A 238 -9.16 7.82 -15.47
C VAL A 238 -8.53 6.46 -15.17
N LEU A 239 -9.35 5.42 -15.12
CA LEU A 239 -8.90 4.03 -15.15
C LEU A 239 -9.55 3.35 -16.35
N ASN A 240 -8.80 2.46 -17.04
CA ASN A 240 -9.40 1.65 -18.08
C ASN A 240 -10.32 0.60 -17.45
N ASP A 241 -11.51 0.43 -18.01
CA ASP A 241 -12.40 -0.68 -17.67
C ASP A 241 -11.63 -2.00 -17.85
N GLY A 242 -11.55 -2.80 -16.81
CA GLY A 242 -10.82 -4.08 -16.83
C GLY A 242 -9.44 -4.07 -16.17
N ASP A 243 -8.78 -2.92 -15.96
CA ASP A 243 -7.50 -2.88 -15.25
C ASP A 243 -7.63 -3.39 -13.80
N ALA A 244 -8.77 -3.11 -13.16
CA ALA A 244 -9.11 -3.58 -11.82
C ALA A 244 -9.73 -4.98 -11.78
N GLU A 245 -10.05 -5.59 -12.95
CA GLU A 245 -10.62 -6.92 -13.00
C GLU A 245 -9.52 -8.01 -12.98
N LYS A 246 -9.85 -9.15 -12.40
CA LYS A 246 -8.96 -10.30 -12.33
C LYS A 246 -8.73 -10.96 -13.71
N GLY A 247 -9.68 -10.83 -14.61
CA GLY A 247 -9.63 -11.43 -15.95
C GLY A 247 -9.55 -12.97 -15.87
N PRO A 248 -8.76 -13.62 -16.73
CA PRO A 248 -8.66 -15.09 -16.80
C PRO A 248 -7.83 -15.71 -15.66
N TYR A 249 -7.23 -14.89 -14.81
CA TYR A 249 -6.35 -15.37 -13.74
C TYR A 249 -7.14 -15.88 -12.53
N PRO A 250 -6.70 -16.96 -11.87
CA PRO A 250 -7.37 -17.45 -10.67
C PRO A 250 -7.22 -16.47 -9.48
N TYR A 251 -6.12 -15.71 -9.45
CA TYR A 251 -5.77 -14.75 -8.39
C TYR A 251 -5.17 -13.47 -8.96
N TYR A 252 -5.36 -12.35 -8.27
CA TYR A 252 -4.77 -11.06 -8.63
C TYR A 252 -3.24 -11.09 -8.59
N MET A 253 -2.65 -11.73 -7.59
CA MET A 253 -1.19 -11.82 -7.49
C MET A 253 -0.58 -12.45 -8.74
N LEU A 254 -1.18 -13.51 -9.29
CA LEU A 254 -0.68 -14.12 -10.53
C LEU A 254 -0.84 -13.18 -11.73
N LYS A 255 -1.98 -12.48 -11.84
CA LYS A 255 -2.18 -11.43 -12.85
C LYS A 255 -1.09 -10.37 -12.74
N GLU A 256 -0.84 -9.85 -11.54
CA GLU A 256 0.11 -8.78 -11.29
C GLU A 256 1.56 -9.21 -11.52
N ILE A 257 1.92 -10.47 -11.25
CA ILE A 257 3.21 -11.05 -11.66
C ILE A 257 3.32 -11.06 -13.19
N ASN A 258 2.27 -11.49 -13.90
CA ASN A 258 2.24 -11.55 -15.37
C ASN A 258 2.22 -10.17 -16.04
N GLU A 259 1.81 -9.13 -15.35
CA GLU A 259 1.79 -7.75 -15.85
C GLU A 259 3.17 -7.07 -15.83
N GLN A 260 4.14 -7.57 -15.06
CA GLN A 260 5.44 -6.91 -14.86
C GLN A 260 6.17 -6.62 -16.17
N PRO A 261 6.23 -7.52 -17.17
CA PRO A 261 6.85 -7.21 -18.46
C PRO A 261 6.20 -6.01 -19.16
N ALA A 262 4.87 -5.92 -19.10
CA ALA A 262 4.13 -4.80 -19.67
C ALA A 262 4.34 -3.51 -18.88
N VAL A 263 4.46 -3.58 -17.56
CA VAL A 263 4.78 -2.44 -16.69
C VAL A 263 6.15 -1.86 -17.05
N MET A 264 7.18 -2.70 -17.23
CA MET A 264 8.50 -2.25 -17.66
C MET A 264 8.44 -1.47 -18.97
N ARG A 265 7.72 -2.01 -19.97
CA ARG A 265 7.56 -1.34 -21.28
C ARG A 265 6.81 0.00 -21.14
N ARG A 266 5.75 0.07 -20.31
CA ARG A 266 5.01 1.31 -20.05
C ARG A 266 5.88 2.37 -19.36
N LEU A 267 6.70 1.98 -18.39
CA LEU A 267 7.64 2.89 -17.72
C LEU A 267 8.63 3.48 -18.72
N VAL A 268 9.25 2.65 -19.54
CA VAL A 268 10.15 3.13 -20.59
C VAL A 268 9.41 4.10 -21.51
N ALA A 269 8.24 3.74 -22.04
CA ALA A 269 7.47 4.61 -22.93
C ALA A 269 7.04 5.94 -22.27
N ARG A 270 6.74 5.92 -20.97
CA ARG A 270 6.33 7.13 -20.22
C ARG A 270 7.48 8.10 -19.99
N TYR A 271 8.66 7.56 -19.71
CA TYR A 271 9.82 8.37 -19.28
C TYR A 271 10.91 8.51 -20.34
N THR A 272 10.63 8.15 -21.60
CA THR A 272 11.53 8.40 -22.73
C THR A 272 10.82 9.08 -23.89
N ASP A 273 11.57 9.84 -24.67
CA ASP A 273 11.09 10.39 -25.93
C ASP A 273 11.26 9.37 -27.09
N ALA A 274 10.86 9.78 -28.29
CA ALA A 274 10.97 8.96 -29.50
C ALA A 274 12.42 8.58 -29.89
N ALA A 275 13.41 9.30 -29.37
CA ALA A 275 14.84 9.01 -29.54
C ALA A 275 15.40 8.13 -28.40
N GLY A 276 14.57 7.68 -27.47
CA GLY A 276 14.98 6.90 -26.31
C GLY A 276 15.69 7.70 -25.22
N GLN A 277 15.63 9.04 -25.29
CA GLN A 277 16.21 9.88 -24.23
C GLN A 277 15.27 9.99 -23.04
N ILE A 278 15.81 9.86 -21.83
CA ILE A 278 15.03 9.94 -20.60
C ILE A 278 14.48 11.36 -20.43
N GLN A 279 13.19 11.44 -20.19
CA GLN A 279 12.45 12.69 -19.96
C GLN A 279 11.91 12.74 -18.54
N LEU A 280 12.53 13.55 -17.69
CA LEU A 280 12.07 13.83 -16.33
C LEU A 280 11.75 15.32 -16.18
N PRO A 281 10.86 15.72 -15.24
CA PRO A 281 10.54 17.13 -15.01
C PRO A 281 11.80 17.95 -14.72
N ALA A 282 12.01 19.02 -15.45
CA ALA A 282 13.21 19.86 -15.32
C ALA A 282 13.38 20.45 -13.91
N ALA A 283 12.28 20.74 -13.20
CA ALA A 283 12.32 21.19 -11.81
C ALA A 283 12.88 20.10 -10.88
N LEU A 284 12.41 18.85 -11.02
CA LEU A 284 12.94 17.71 -10.29
C LEU A 284 14.43 17.51 -10.54
N MET A 285 14.85 17.55 -11.80
CA MET A 285 16.27 17.38 -12.15
C MET A 285 17.16 18.45 -11.52
N ARG A 286 16.72 19.72 -11.48
CA ARG A 286 17.45 20.77 -10.76
C ARG A 286 17.56 20.47 -9.27
N THR A 287 16.47 20.01 -8.63
CA THR A 287 16.47 19.61 -7.22
C THR A 287 17.47 18.49 -6.96
N LEU A 288 17.44 17.41 -7.73
CA LEU A 288 18.33 16.27 -7.57
C LEU A 288 19.82 16.64 -7.79
N GLN A 289 20.12 17.54 -8.73
CA GLN A 289 21.49 18.00 -8.99
C GLN A 289 22.10 18.80 -7.82
N THR A 290 21.29 19.37 -6.93
CA THR A 290 21.77 20.08 -5.75
C THR A 290 22.06 19.16 -4.56
N ALA A 291 21.63 17.91 -4.63
CA ALA A 291 21.76 16.97 -3.53
C ALA A 291 23.22 16.59 -3.28
N ASP A 292 23.67 16.70 -2.05
CA ASP A 292 24.92 16.11 -1.57
C ASP A 292 24.71 14.70 -0.99
N ARG A 293 23.45 14.36 -0.68
CA ARG A 293 23.00 13.04 -0.23
C ARG A 293 21.50 12.84 -0.52
N LEU A 294 21.14 11.62 -0.92
CA LEU A 294 19.75 11.19 -1.04
C LEU A 294 19.37 10.34 0.19
N TYR A 295 18.16 10.56 0.67
CA TYR A 295 17.54 9.77 1.74
C TYR A 295 16.27 9.11 1.18
N ILE A 296 16.34 7.80 0.94
CA ILE A 296 15.17 7.00 0.53
C ILE A 296 14.45 6.56 1.80
N VAL A 297 13.18 6.94 1.94
CA VAL A 297 12.34 6.59 3.09
C VAL A 297 11.16 5.76 2.61
N ALA A 298 11.02 4.55 3.14
CA ALA A 298 10.02 3.60 2.69
C ALA A 298 9.66 2.57 3.77
N ALA A 299 8.71 1.68 3.46
CA ALA A 299 8.29 0.58 4.32
C ALA A 299 8.11 -0.71 3.51
N GLY A 300 8.36 -1.87 4.14
CA GLY A 300 8.11 -3.19 3.56
C GLY A 300 8.79 -3.40 2.20
N THR A 301 8.03 -3.87 1.23
CA THR A 301 8.48 -4.11 -0.16
C THR A 301 9.12 -2.87 -0.80
N SER A 302 8.57 -1.68 -0.56
CA SER A 302 9.16 -0.43 -1.06
C SER A 302 10.50 -0.10 -0.41
N TYR A 303 10.71 -0.45 0.87
CA TYR A 303 12.01 -0.33 1.52
C TYR A 303 13.04 -1.25 0.86
N HIS A 304 12.65 -2.50 0.51
CA HIS A 304 13.54 -3.41 -0.22
C HIS A 304 13.83 -2.93 -1.64
N ALA A 305 12.89 -2.25 -2.31
CA ALA A 305 13.15 -1.61 -3.60
C ALA A 305 14.22 -0.50 -3.46
N GLY A 306 14.09 0.35 -2.45
CA GLY A 306 15.09 1.37 -2.14
C GLY A 306 16.49 0.80 -1.87
N LEU A 307 16.58 -0.36 -1.20
CA LEU A 307 17.89 -1.04 -1.00
C LEU A 307 18.54 -1.47 -2.32
N VAL A 308 17.74 -1.75 -3.36
CA VAL A 308 18.24 -2.02 -4.72
C VAL A 308 18.55 -0.71 -5.45
N GLY A 309 17.74 0.33 -5.25
CA GLY A 309 17.88 1.63 -5.90
C GLY A 309 19.08 2.44 -5.42
N ALA A 310 19.39 2.42 -4.13
CA ALA A 310 20.48 3.21 -3.56
C ALA A 310 21.84 2.98 -4.24
N PRO A 311 22.30 1.74 -4.46
CA PRO A 311 23.54 1.49 -5.20
C PRO A 311 23.52 2.03 -6.64
N LEU A 312 22.35 2.13 -7.28
CA LEU A 312 22.24 2.71 -8.63
C LEU A 312 22.54 4.21 -8.63
N PHE A 313 22.02 4.95 -7.62
CA PHE A 313 22.35 6.38 -7.47
C PHE A 313 23.83 6.59 -7.18
N GLU A 314 24.42 5.77 -6.31
CA GLU A 314 25.84 5.86 -5.98
C GLU A 314 26.73 5.52 -7.19
N GLN A 315 26.45 4.45 -7.92
CA GLN A 315 27.26 4.00 -9.05
C GLN A 315 27.10 4.89 -10.28
N LEU A 316 25.88 5.29 -10.61
CA LEU A 316 25.58 6.03 -11.84
C LEU A 316 25.73 7.55 -11.65
N ALA A 317 25.22 8.09 -10.54
CA ALA A 317 25.22 9.53 -10.29
C ALA A 317 26.32 9.97 -9.30
N GLY A 318 26.94 9.06 -8.54
CA GLY A 318 27.97 9.38 -7.56
C GLY A 318 27.42 10.18 -6.37
N VAL A 319 26.16 10.04 -6.06
CA VAL A 319 25.51 10.70 -4.91
C VAL A 319 25.31 9.67 -3.81
N PRO A 320 25.91 9.86 -2.61
CA PRO A 320 25.68 8.99 -1.46
C PRO A 320 24.19 8.86 -1.17
N THR A 321 23.72 7.64 -0.97
CA THR A 321 22.28 7.36 -0.82
C THR A 321 22.05 6.43 0.37
N GLU A 322 21.22 6.87 1.30
CA GLU A 322 20.82 6.09 2.47
C GLU A 322 19.37 5.63 2.34
N VAL A 323 19.07 4.44 2.86
CA VAL A 323 17.72 3.88 2.86
C VAL A 323 17.26 3.66 4.29
N HIS A 324 16.09 4.19 4.62
CA HIS A 324 15.56 4.16 5.97
C HIS A 324 14.15 3.58 6.02
N LEU A 325 13.86 2.81 7.06
CA LEU A 325 12.50 2.46 7.44
C LEU A 325 11.77 3.71 7.95
N ALA A 326 10.60 3.99 7.38
CA ALA A 326 9.83 5.18 7.73
C ALA A 326 9.45 5.21 9.22
N SER A 327 9.03 4.07 9.78
CA SER A 327 8.68 3.93 11.20
C SER A 327 9.83 4.31 12.14
N GLU A 328 11.07 4.04 11.76
CA GLU A 328 12.24 4.35 12.58
C GLU A 328 12.71 5.80 12.38
N PHE A 329 12.74 6.24 11.10
CA PHE A 329 13.19 7.60 10.76
C PHE A 329 12.29 8.68 11.38
N GLY A 330 11.00 8.42 11.48
CA GLY A 330 10.04 9.35 12.11
C GLY A 330 10.46 9.77 13.52
N TYR A 331 10.98 8.83 14.29
CA TYR A 331 11.38 9.05 15.70
C TYR A 331 12.87 9.29 15.87
N HIS A 332 13.71 8.68 15.05
CA HIS A 332 15.18 8.74 15.15
C HIS A 332 15.79 9.24 13.83
N GLN A 333 15.54 10.53 13.52
CA GLN A 333 16.11 11.16 12.34
C GLN A 333 17.65 11.25 12.50
N PRO A 334 18.44 10.74 11.53
CA PRO A 334 19.88 10.87 11.55
C PRO A 334 20.33 12.33 11.38
N LEU A 335 21.61 12.60 11.61
CA LEU A 335 22.18 13.88 11.22
C LEU A 335 22.15 14.00 9.71
N LEU A 336 21.45 15.01 9.22
CA LEU A 336 21.32 15.24 7.78
C LEU A 336 22.56 15.90 7.21
N SER A 337 22.81 15.68 5.92
CA SER A 337 23.81 16.39 5.12
C SER A 337 23.43 17.87 4.93
N ALA A 338 24.28 18.66 4.29
CA ALA A 338 24.01 20.09 4.10
C ALA A 338 22.88 20.35 3.08
N HIS A 339 22.78 19.51 2.05
CA HIS A 339 21.79 19.62 0.98
C HIS A 339 21.09 18.27 0.74
N PRO A 340 20.33 17.77 1.73
CA PRO A 340 19.63 16.49 1.62
C PRO A 340 18.46 16.61 0.65
N VAL A 341 18.20 15.56 -0.13
CA VAL A 341 16.94 15.39 -0.88
C VAL A 341 16.30 14.07 -0.45
N PHE A 342 15.02 14.12 -0.14
CA PHE A 342 14.26 12.96 0.32
C PHE A 342 13.48 12.32 -0.83
N ILE A 343 13.58 11.00 -0.96
CA ILE A 343 12.81 10.19 -1.90
C ILE A 343 11.91 9.25 -1.10
N PHE A 344 10.61 9.38 -1.25
CA PHE A 344 9.61 8.54 -0.61
C PHE A 344 9.09 7.50 -1.60
N LEU A 345 9.25 6.21 -1.26
CA LEU A 345 8.73 5.11 -2.07
C LEU A 345 7.47 4.53 -1.41
N SER A 346 6.35 4.55 -2.13
CA SER A 346 5.10 3.96 -1.65
C SER A 346 4.23 3.53 -2.82
N GLN A 347 3.81 2.27 -2.85
CA GLN A 347 2.90 1.78 -3.87
C GLN A 347 1.56 2.56 -3.85
N SER A 348 0.95 2.69 -2.68
CA SER A 348 -0.34 3.37 -2.50
C SER A 348 -0.25 4.89 -2.41
N GLY A 349 0.90 5.41 -1.98
CA GLY A 349 1.06 6.82 -1.62
C GLY A 349 0.26 7.27 -0.39
N GLU A 350 -0.22 6.30 0.43
CA GLU A 350 -1.05 6.55 1.62
C GLU A 350 -0.46 5.95 2.90
N THR A 351 0.80 5.54 2.89
CA THR A 351 1.46 4.92 4.06
C THR A 351 1.67 5.96 5.16
N ALA A 352 1.10 5.71 6.35
CA ALA A 352 1.08 6.67 7.47
C ALA A 352 2.50 7.05 7.93
N ASP A 353 3.34 6.06 8.23
CA ASP A 353 4.73 6.29 8.66
C ASP A 353 5.52 7.15 7.65
N ILE A 354 5.34 6.90 6.35
CA ILE A 354 6.02 7.66 5.29
C ILE A 354 5.52 9.10 5.28
N ARG A 355 4.20 9.31 5.41
CA ARG A 355 3.62 10.66 5.46
C ARG A 355 4.12 11.45 6.66
N GLN A 356 4.22 10.82 7.83
CA GLN A 356 4.78 11.45 9.05
C GLN A 356 6.18 12.02 8.77
N VAL A 357 7.05 11.24 8.13
CA VAL A 357 8.40 11.68 7.77
C VAL A 357 8.35 12.80 6.73
N LEU A 358 7.52 12.67 5.67
CA LEU A 358 7.38 13.68 4.62
C LEU A 358 6.99 15.04 5.21
N VAL A 359 5.96 15.09 6.05
CA VAL A 359 5.51 16.34 6.70
C VAL A 359 6.63 16.94 7.55
N LYS A 360 7.32 16.09 8.33
CA LYS A 360 8.42 16.51 9.20
C LYS A 360 9.58 17.14 8.42
N VAL A 361 10.07 16.52 7.36
CA VAL A 361 11.23 17.01 6.60
C VAL A 361 10.86 18.23 5.74
N LYS A 362 9.62 18.32 5.25
CA LYS A 362 9.11 19.53 4.59
C LYS A 362 9.03 20.73 5.53
N ALA A 363 8.58 20.51 6.76
CA ALA A 363 8.58 21.58 7.78
C ALA A 363 10.00 22.09 8.10
N GLN A 364 11.03 21.25 7.88
CA GLN A 364 12.44 21.63 7.98
C GLN A 364 12.97 22.32 6.70
N GLY A 365 12.17 22.43 5.65
CA GLY A 365 12.53 23.09 4.38
C GLY A 365 13.31 22.20 3.41
N HIS A 366 13.31 20.87 3.59
CA HIS A 366 14.04 19.97 2.71
C HIS A 366 13.20 19.56 1.49
N PRO A 367 13.83 19.47 0.29
CA PRO A 367 13.16 19.05 -0.93
C PRO A 367 12.73 17.57 -0.88
N THR A 368 11.56 17.30 -1.47
CA THR A 368 10.94 15.98 -1.43
C THR A 368 10.49 15.49 -2.81
N LEU A 369 10.75 14.22 -3.10
CA LEU A 369 10.22 13.47 -4.24
C LEU A 369 9.43 12.28 -3.74
N THR A 370 8.20 12.09 -4.21
CA THR A 370 7.45 10.84 -4.01
C THR A 370 7.43 10.03 -5.30
N ILE A 371 7.75 8.74 -5.20
CA ILE A 371 7.57 7.74 -6.25
C ILE A 371 6.42 6.83 -5.82
N THR A 372 5.29 6.91 -6.52
CA THR A 372 4.06 6.20 -6.16
C THR A 372 3.30 5.70 -7.37
N ASN A 373 2.43 4.72 -7.18
CA ASN A 373 1.56 4.21 -8.24
C ASN A 373 0.25 5.01 -8.38
N VAL A 374 -0.12 5.80 -7.36
CA VAL A 374 -1.38 6.54 -7.30
C VAL A 374 -1.09 8.05 -7.34
N GLU A 375 -1.29 8.66 -8.50
CA GLU A 375 -0.98 10.08 -8.76
C GLU A 375 -1.79 11.04 -7.87
N THR A 376 -2.99 10.62 -7.46
CA THR A 376 -3.90 11.40 -6.61
C THR A 376 -3.71 11.14 -5.13
N SER A 377 -2.72 10.35 -4.74
CA SER A 377 -2.46 9.98 -3.35
C SER A 377 -1.98 11.16 -2.50
N THR A 378 -2.09 11.01 -1.19
CA THR A 378 -1.65 12.02 -0.22
C THR A 378 -0.17 12.36 -0.37
N LEU A 379 0.71 11.34 -0.48
CA LEU A 379 2.15 11.58 -0.65
C LEU A 379 2.48 12.28 -1.97
N ALA A 380 1.77 11.95 -3.07
CA ALA A 380 1.98 12.62 -4.36
C ALA A 380 1.60 14.11 -4.32
N ARG A 381 0.53 14.44 -3.60
CA ARG A 381 0.05 15.84 -3.47
C ARG A 381 0.89 16.68 -2.49
N GLU A 382 1.39 16.05 -1.43
CA GLU A 382 2.11 16.75 -0.37
C GLU A 382 3.61 16.92 -0.66
N ALA A 383 4.21 16.08 -1.49
CA ALA A 383 5.62 16.22 -1.91
C ALA A 383 5.82 17.41 -2.87
N ASP A 384 7.06 17.91 -2.98
CA ASP A 384 7.40 18.97 -3.93
C ASP A 384 7.44 18.46 -5.38
N HIS A 385 7.80 17.18 -5.53
CA HIS A 385 7.83 16.46 -6.80
C HIS A 385 7.21 15.09 -6.65
N PHE A 386 6.59 14.56 -7.70
CA PHE A 386 6.20 13.16 -7.75
C PHE A 386 6.48 12.52 -9.12
N LEU A 387 6.70 11.22 -9.12
CA LEU A 387 6.80 10.37 -10.29
C LEU A 387 5.87 9.17 -10.10
N THR A 388 5.18 8.79 -11.18
CA THR A 388 4.25 7.65 -11.15
C THR A 388 4.89 6.38 -11.66
N LEU A 389 4.55 5.24 -11.03
CA LEU A 389 4.99 3.91 -11.45
C LEU A 389 4.31 3.42 -12.72
N ALA A 390 3.18 4.00 -13.10
CA ALA A 390 2.37 3.58 -14.24
C ALA A 390 2.09 2.06 -14.27
N ALA A 391 2.04 1.41 -13.09
CA ALA A 391 1.88 -0.03 -12.98
C ALA A 391 0.43 -0.49 -13.08
N GLY A 392 -0.55 0.44 -13.10
CA GLY A 392 -1.97 0.12 -12.99
C GLY A 392 -2.34 -0.36 -11.59
N PRO A 393 -3.62 -0.66 -11.32
CA PRO A 393 -4.07 -1.12 -10.01
C PRO A 393 -3.33 -2.37 -9.54
N GLU A 394 -2.88 -2.40 -8.29
CA GLU A 394 -2.29 -3.56 -7.63
C GLU A 394 -3.16 -3.91 -6.43
N ILE A 395 -3.89 -5.03 -6.52
CA ILE A 395 -4.99 -5.40 -5.63
C ILE A 395 -4.60 -6.50 -4.65
N ALA A 396 -3.77 -7.48 -5.07
CA ALA A 396 -3.23 -8.49 -4.17
C ALA A 396 -2.50 -7.81 -3.00
N VAL A 397 -2.70 -8.30 -1.78
CA VAL A 397 -2.11 -7.70 -0.58
C VAL A 397 -0.58 -7.69 -0.67
N ALA A 398 0.02 -8.80 -1.07
CA ALA A 398 1.46 -8.88 -1.32
C ALA A 398 1.82 -8.10 -2.59
N SER A 399 2.67 -7.08 -2.46
CA SER A 399 3.09 -6.24 -3.58
C SER A 399 4.08 -6.99 -4.49
N THR A 400 3.92 -6.84 -5.81
CA THR A 400 4.75 -7.53 -6.82
C THR A 400 5.21 -6.58 -7.92
N LYS A 401 4.31 -6.14 -8.80
CA LYS A 401 4.64 -5.28 -9.94
C LYS A 401 5.09 -3.87 -9.53
N ALA A 402 4.62 -3.36 -8.40
CA ALA A 402 5.07 -2.08 -7.89
C ALA A 402 6.54 -2.11 -7.46
N TYR A 403 7.02 -3.22 -6.88
CA TYR A 403 8.43 -3.40 -6.50
C TYR A 403 9.36 -3.27 -7.71
N THR A 404 9.12 -4.03 -8.77
CA THR A 404 9.94 -3.99 -9.97
C THR A 404 9.83 -2.65 -10.71
N ALA A 405 8.64 -2.02 -10.68
CA ALA A 405 8.43 -0.68 -11.22
C ALA A 405 9.22 0.40 -10.45
N GLN A 406 9.29 0.31 -9.12
CA GLN A 406 10.09 1.21 -8.28
C GLN A 406 11.57 1.12 -8.66
N ILE A 407 12.14 -0.07 -8.69
CA ILE A 407 13.55 -0.29 -9.08
C ILE A 407 13.83 0.25 -10.50
N ALA A 408 12.95 -0.04 -11.45
CA ALA A 408 13.11 0.44 -12.82
C ALA A 408 13.09 1.98 -12.90
N LEU A 409 12.20 2.63 -12.15
CA LEU A 409 12.12 4.08 -12.12
C LEU A 409 13.32 4.71 -11.39
N GLU A 410 13.77 4.11 -10.28
CA GLU A 410 15.01 4.52 -9.62
C GLU A 410 16.22 4.43 -10.56
N ALA A 411 16.31 3.36 -11.37
CA ALA A 411 17.37 3.22 -12.38
C ALA A 411 17.32 4.31 -13.46
N LEU A 412 16.11 4.68 -13.95
CA LEU A 412 15.93 5.79 -14.90
C LEU A 412 16.35 7.14 -14.29
N VAL A 413 15.94 7.41 -13.04
CA VAL A 413 16.28 8.65 -12.34
C VAL A 413 17.79 8.73 -12.07
N ALA A 414 18.41 7.64 -11.58
CA ALA A 414 19.84 7.59 -11.31
C ALA A 414 20.67 7.77 -12.58
N LYS A 415 20.27 7.14 -13.71
CA LYS A 415 20.89 7.33 -15.01
C LYS A 415 20.78 8.77 -15.50
N ALA A 416 19.58 9.37 -15.41
CA ALA A 416 19.35 10.75 -15.85
C ALA A 416 20.18 11.73 -15.02
N LEU A 417 20.23 11.54 -13.70
CA LEU A 417 21.04 12.37 -12.80
C LEU A 417 22.53 12.26 -13.12
N GLY A 418 23.07 11.04 -13.26
CA GLY A 418 24.45 10.82 -13.61
C GLY A 418 24.83 11.39 -14.98
N ALA A 419 23.98 11.26 -15.99
CA ALA A 419 24.17 11.85 -17.30
C ALA A 419 24.21 13.39 -17.23
N ALA A 420 23.30 14.01 -16.47
CA ALA A 420 23.27 15.46 -16.26
C ALA A 420 24.52 15.99 -15.51
N GLN A 421 25.19 15.14 -14.72
CA GLN A 421 26.44 15.43 -14.04
C GLN A 421 27.69 15.07 -14.85
N GLY A 422 27.54 14.53 -16.09
CA GLY A 422 28.63 14.11 -16.94
C GLY A 422 29.40 12.88 -16.47
N ARG A 423 28.75 11.99 -15.69
CA ARG A 423 29.37 10.77 -15.15
C ARG A 423 29.56 9.72 -16.25
N ALA A 424 30.78 9.19 -16.41
CA ALA A 424 31.11 8.16 -17.38
C ALA A 424 30.27 6.89 -17.16
N ALA A 425 30.13 6.44 -15.90
CA ALA A 425 29.32 5.26 -15.56
C ALA A 425 27.86 5.38 -16.02
N ALA A 426 27.30 6.60 -16.00
CA ALA A 426 25.98 6.83 -16.56
C ALA A 426 26.02 6.85 -18.10
N ALA A 427 27.04 7.43 -18.72
CA ALA A 427 27.16 7.44 -20.19
C ALA A 427 27.21 6.02 -20.76
N ASP A 428 27.96 5.13 -20.13
CA ASP A 428 28.18 3.75 -20.58
C ASP A 428 27.01 2.78 -20.26
N PHE A 429 25.99 3.23 -19.56
CA PHE A 429 24.85 2.40 -19.17
C PHE A 429 23.58 2.71 -19.96
N ASP A 430 23.21 1.85 -20.89
CA ASP A 430 21.94 1.93 -21.62
C ASP A 430 20.79 1.32 -20.81
N VAL A 431 20.27 2.10 -19.86
CA VAL A 431 19.18 1.66 -18.97
C VAL A 431 17.90 1.30 -19.73
N VAL A 432 17.62 1.99 -20.84
CA VAL A 432 16.40 1.75 -21.65
C VAL A 432 16.48 0.37 -22.33
N HIS A 433 17.62 0.05 -22.90
CA HIS A 433 17.86 -1.28 -23.46
C HIS A 433 17.80 -2.37 -22.37
N GLN A 434 18.43 -2.13 -21.22
CA GLN A 434 18.42 -3.09 -20.11
C GLN A 434 17.02 -3.32 -19.53
N LEU A 435 16.18 -2.30 -19.42
CA LEU A 435 14.78 -2.47 -19.01
C LEU A 435 13.95 -3.22 -20.04
N SER A 436 14.28 -3.10 -21.34
CA SER A 436 13.66 -3.92 -22.39
C SER A 436 14.08 -5.39 -22.28
N LEU A 437 15.34 -5.67 -21.96
CA LEU A 437 15.82 -7.02 -21.65
C LEU A 437 15.16 -7.57 -20.39
N ALA A 438 15.01 -6.74 -19.33
CA ALA A 438 14.29 -7.13 -18.14
C ALA A 438 12.86 -7.56 -18.46
N ALA A 439 12.12 -6.79 -19.26
CA ALA A 439 10.76 -7.15 -19.68
C ALA A 439 10.70 -8.50 -20.40
N SER A 440 11.66 -8.76 -21.29
CA SER A 440 11.72 -10.03 -22.01
C SER A 440 12.11 -11.19 -21.09
N GLY A 441 13.10 -10.97 -20.21
CA GLY A 441 13.54 -11.99 -19.25
C GLY A 441 12.46 -12.33 -18.20
N GLN A 442 11.70 -11.34 -17.74
CA GLN A 442 10.53 -11.56 -16.89
C GLN A 442 9.49 -12.44 -17.58
N GLN A 443 9.21 -12.16 -18.87
CA GLN A 443 8.28 -12.96 -19.66
C GLN A 443 8.73 -14.41 -19.74
N THR A 444 10.02 -14.66 -20.03
CA THR A 444 10.60 -16.01 -20.08
C THR A 444 10.42 -16.75 -18.76
N LEU A 445 10.76 -16.11 -17.62
CA LEU A 445 10.63 -16.74 -16.31
C LEU A 445 9.17 -17.04 -15.92
N ILE A 446 8.23 -16.20 -16.36
CA ILE A 446 6.80 -16.41 -16.14
C ILE A 446 6.29 -17.59 -17.01
N GLU A 447 6.75 -17.72 -18.24
CA GLU A 447 6.41 -18.84 -19.13
C GLU A 447 7.00 -20.17 -18.63
N GLU A 448 8.13 -20.13 -17.92
CA GLU A 448 8.79 -21.29 -17.30
C GLU A 448 8.33 -21.54 -15.85
N ALA A 449 7.18 -21.00 -15.44
CA ALA A 449 6.68 -21.04 -14.06
C ALA A 449 6.55 -22.48 -13.50
N ASP A 450 6.34 -23.49 -14.34
CA ASP A 450 6.25 -24.91 -13.92
C ASP A 450 7.53 -25.41 -13.23
N VAL A 451 8.71 -24.93 -13.66
CA VAL A 451 10.00 -25.24 -13.03
C VAL A 451 10.05 -24.68 -11.61
N LEU A 452 9.59 -23.44 -11.44
CA LEU A 452 9.53 -22.77 -10.15
C LEU A 452 8.46 -23.38 -9.24
N HIS A 453 7.34 -23.83 -9.79
CA HIS A 453 6.32 -24.57 -9.04
C HIS A 453 6.85 -25.89 -8.50
N ALA A 454 7.54 -26.66 -9.35
CA ALA A 454 8.17 -27.92 -8.93
C ALA A 454 9.20 -27.68 -7.81
N ALA A 455 10.03 -26.63 -7.94
CA ALA A 455 10.99 -26.22 -6.93
C ALA A 455 10.32 -25.78 -5.61
N ALA A 456 9.26 -24.99 -5.69
CA ALA A 456 8.49 -24.54 -4.52
C ALA A 456 7.90 -25.73 -3.75
N ARG A 457 7.33 -26.70 -4.45
CA ARG A 457 6.80 -27.93 -3.87
C ARG A 457 7.89 -28.75 -3.19
N ASP A 458 9.03 -28.91 -3.85
CA ASP A 458 10.16 -29.68 -3.36
C ASP A 458 10.80 -29.05 -2.10
N LEU A 459 10.86 -27.72 -2.04
CA LEU A 459 11.49 -26.98 -0.95
C LEU A 459 10.54 -26.66 0.20
N PHE A 460 9.30 -26.23 -0.12
CA PHE A 460 8.47 -25.54 0.86
C PHE A 460 7.16 -26.24 1.22
N ALA A 461 6.83 -27.40 0.65
CA ALA A 461 5.52 -28.03 0.87
C ALA A 461 5.18 -28.23 2.36
N THR A 462 6.14 -28.68 3.15
CA THR A 462 5.94 -29.04 4.57
C THR A 462 6.81 -28.24 5.56
N THR A 463 7.75 -27.44 5.07
CA THR A 463 8.69 -26.71 5.93
C THR A 463 8.01 -25.63 6.76
N ARG A 464 8.56 -25.32 7.93
CA ARG A 464 8.14 -24.19 8.76
C ARG A 464 9.05 -22.98 8.62
N ASN A 465 10.31 -23.19 8.27
CA ASN A 465 11.33 -22.17 8.12
C ASN A 465 12.08 -22.33 6.80
N ALA A 466 12.56 -21.23 6.25
CA ALA A 466 13.34 -21.20 5.02
C ALA A 466 14.28 -20.00 5.03
N PHE A 467 15.37 -20.08 4.27
CA PHE A 467 16.32 -18.99 4.15
C PHE A 467 16.54 -18.61 2.69
N PHE A 468 16.66 -17.30 2.46
CA PHE A 468 17.12 -16.73 1.19
C PHE A 468 18.44 -16.04 1.43
N ILE A 469 19.44 -16.33 0.62
CA ILE A 469 20.80 -15.80 0.82
C ILE A 469 21.35 -15.15 -0.44
N GLY A 470 22.05 -14.05 -0.25
CA GLY A 470 22.76 -13.32 -1.30
C GLY A 470 23.77 -12.36 -0.72
N ARG A 471 24.54 -11.68 -1.57
CA ARG A 471 25.45 -10.61 -1.18
C ARG A 471 25.23 -9.38 -2.04
N GLY A 472 25.51 -8.18 -1.51
CA GLY A 472 25.26 -6.94 -2.23
C GLY A 472 23.79 -6.82 -2.59
N VAL A 473 23.49 -6.59 -3.85
CA VAL A 473 22.12 -6.45 -4.36
C VAL A 473 21.29 -7.74 -4.20
N ASP A 474 21.93 -8.91 -4.29
CA ASP A 474 21.28 -10.20 -4.06
C ASP A 474 20.78 -10.36 -2.62
N HIS A 475 21.41 -9.70 -1.65
CA HIS A 475 20.89 -9.66 -0.28
C HIS A 475 19.58 -8.87 -0.21
N ALA A 476 19.51 -7.71 -0.87
CA ALA A 476 18.27 -6.93 -0.90
C ALA A 476 17.10 -7.72 -1.52
N VAL A 477 17.37 -8.48 -2.59
CA VAL A 477 16.37 -9.38 -3.20
C VAL A 477 16.03 -10.55 -2.27
N SER A 478 16.99 -11.07 -1.52
CA SER A 478 16.76 -12.13 -0.53
C SER A 478 15.76 -11.70 0.55
N LEU A 479 15.84 -10.45 1.01
CA LEU A 479 14.88 -9.86 1.95
C LEU A 479 13.47 -9.83 1.37
N GLU A 480 13.33 -9.39 0.11
CA GLU A 480 12.03 -9.28 -0.56
C GLU A 480 11.42 -10.66 -0.87
N ALA A 481 12.21 -11.61 -1.37
CA ALA A 481 11.73 -12.96 -1.64
C ALA A 481 11.27 -13.67 -0.36
N ALA A 482 12.01 -13.52 0.74
CA ALA A 482 11.64 -14.01 2.06
C ALA A 482 10.34 -13.35 2.56
N LEU A 483 10.18 -12.03 2.34
CA LEU A 483 8.95 -11.31 2.69
C LEU A 483 7.76 -11.88 1.94
N LYS A 484 7.86 -12.08 0.62
CA LYS A 484 6.77 -12.67 -0.19
C LYS A 484 6.38 -14.05 0.31
N LEU A 485 7.36 -14.91 0.58
CA LEU A 485 7.08 -16.26 1.07
C LEU A 485 6.37 -16.23 2.42
N LYS A 486 6.84 -15.43 3.39
CA LYS A 486 6.21 -15.36 4.73
C LYS A 486 4.82 -14.76 4.71
N GLU A 487 4.59 -13.73 3.89
CA GLU A 487 3.30 -13.02 3.83
C GLU A 487 2.14 -13.93 3.43
N ILE A 488 2.32 -14.75 2.40
CA ILE A 488 1.21 -15.49 1.81
C ILE A 488 1.20 -16.98 2.13
N SER A 489 2.35 -17.58 2.48
CA SER A 489 2.44 -19.01 2.80
C SER A 489 2.60 -19.31 4.28
N TYR A 490 2.86 -18.29 5.12
CA TYR A 490 3.10 -18.37 6.55
C TYR A 490 4.32 -19.23 6.93
N VAL A 491 5.24 -19.47 5.97
CA VAL A 491 6.56 -20.02 6.25
C VAL A 491 7.39 -18.92 6.91
N GLN A 492 8.05 -19.19 8.02
CA GLN A 492 9.00 -18.26 8.60
C GLN A 492 10.24 -18.20 7.69
N ALA A 493 10.22 -17.31 6.72
CA ALA A 493 11.31 -17.11 5.79
C ALA A 493 12.14 -15.89 6.17
N GLU A 494 13.46 -15.98 6.04
CA GLU A 494 14.37 -14.87 6.32
C GLU A 494 15.38 -14.69 5.19
N GLY A 495 15.64 -13.42 4.83
CA GLY A 495 16.70 -13.04 3.90
C GLY A 495 17.95 -12.65 4.65
N PHE A 496 19.11 -13.16 4.23
CA PHE A 496 20.40 -12.85 4.87
C PHE A 496 21.47 -12.44 3.87
N ALA A 497 22.33 -11.53 4.32
CA ALA A 497 23.63 -11.41 3.70
C ALA A 497 24.38 -12.74 3.90
N ALA A 498 24.71 -13.44 2.81
CA ALA A 498 25.17 -14.83 2.86
C ALA A 498 26.38 -15.04 3.78
N GLY A 499 27.28 -14.04 3.88
CA GLY A 499 28.42 -14.10 4.78
C GLY A 499 28.05 -14.00 6.26
N GLU A 500 26.94 -13.34 6.57
CA GLU A 500 26.50 -13.09 7.95
C GLU A 500 25.90 -14.34 8.61
N LEU A 501 25.48 -15.34 7.81
CA LEU A 501 24.99 -16.63 8.34
C LEU A 501 25.95 -17.26 9.37
N LYS A 502 27.26 -17.12 9.17
CA LYS A 502 28.31 -17.70 10.04
C LYS A 502 28.30 -17.10 11.45
N HIS A 503 27.74 -15.90 11.62
CA HIS A 503 27.80 -15.15 12.88
C HIS A 503 26.59 -15.44 13.80
N GLY A 504 25.91 -16.57 13.59
CA GLY A 504 24.83 -17.03 14.45
C GLY A 504 23.80 -17.89 13.74
N THR A 505 23.18 -17.36 12.69
CA THR A 505 22.01 -17.94 12.01
C THR A 505 22.27 -19.35 11.44
N ILE A 506 23.50 -19.68 11.08
CA ILE A 506 23.86 -21.03 10.59
C ILE A 506 23.54 -22.15 11.61
N ALA A 507 23.38 -21.81 12.88
CA ALA A 507 22.93 -22.75 13.91
C ALA A 507 21.50 -23.29 13.68
N LEU A 508 20.69 -22.61 12.84
CA LEU A 508 19.33 -23.01 12.47
C LEU A 508 19.29 -23.96 11.26
N ILE A 509 20.44 -24.23 10.65
CA ILE A 509 20.52 -25.15 9.53
C ILE A 509 20.50 -26.59 10.03
N GLU A 510 19.47 -27.30 9.65
CA GLU A 510 19.26 -28.73 9.93
C GLU A 510 19.12 -29.50 8.61
N GLN A 511 18.98 -30.83 8.70
CA GLN A 511 18.73 -31.66 7.55
C GLN A 511 17.46 -31.22 6.80
N GLU A 512 17.55 -31.08 5.46
CA GLU A 512 16.50 -30.64 4.56
C GLU A 512 16.04 -29.17 4.78
N THR A 513 16.74 -28.34 5.58
CA THR A 513 16.42 -26.92 5.69
C THR A 513 16.49 -26.24 4.33
N PRO A 514 15.40 -25.66 3.80
CA PRO A 514 15.42 -25.02 2.49
C PRO A 514 16.25 -23.72 2.51
N VAL A 515 17.16 -23.61 1.55
CA VAL A 515 17.97 -22.40 1.33
C VAL A 515 17.93 -22.06 -0.16
N VAL A 516 17.46 -20.86 -0.50
CA VAL A 516 17.53 -20.31 -1.87
C VAL A 516 18.71 -19.34 -1.93
N ALA A 517 19.65 -19.58 -2.83
CA ALA A 517 20.83 -18.74 -3.01
C ALA A 517 20.76 -17.96 -4.31
N PHE A 518 20.80 -16.62 -4.24
CA PHE A 518 20.89 -15.72 -5.39
C PHE A 518 22.34 -15.40 -5.71
N ILE A 519 22.73 -15.59 -6.97
CA ILE A 519 24.13 -15.50 -7.44
C ILE A 519 24.15 -14.70 -8.74
N THR A 520 23.96 -13.37 -8.63
CA THR A 520 23.82 -12.52 -9.83
C THR A 520 24.87 -11.41 -9.93
N ASP A 521 25.62 -11.14 -8.87
CA ASP A 521 26.67 -10.15 -8.86
C ASP A 521 28.04 -10.82 -9.08
N PRO A 522 28.78 -10.50 -10.18
CA PRO A 522 30.10 -11.05 -10.47
C PRO A 522 31.13 -10.86 -9.36
N LEU A 523 31.03 -9.74 -8.59
CA LEU A 523 31.96 -9.44 -7.51
C LEU A 523 31.80 -10.39 -6.32
N THR A 524 30.59 -10.88 -6.10
CA THR A 524 30.24 -11.64 -4.88
C THR A 524 29.89 -13.11 -5.17
N ALA A 525 29.72 -13.50 -6.43
CA ALA A 525 29.26 -14.82 -6.83
C ALA A 525 30.06 -15.98 -6.23
N ALA A 526 31.39 -15.90 -6.24
CA ALA A 526 32.26 -16.93 -5.67
C ALA A 526 32.06 -17.09 -4.15
N HIS A 527 31.86 -15.98 -3.46
CA HIS A 527 31.63 -15.96 -2.01
C HIS A 527 30.22 -16.48 -1.65
N THR A 528 29.19 -16.10 -2.41
CA THR A 528 27.82 -16.59 -2.22
C THR A 528 27.76 -18.10 -2.44
N ARG A 529 28.44 -18.64 -3.48
CA ARG A 529 28.56 -20.09 -3.71
C ARG A 529 29.23 -20.80 -2.54
N SER A 530 30.34 -20.26 -2.03
CA SER A 530 31.01 -20.84 -0.84
C SER A 530 30.08 -20.88 0.37
N ASN A 531 29.24 -19.84 0.58
CA ASN A 531 28.26 -19.86 1.66
C ASN A 531 27.11 -20.86 1.40
N ALA A 532 26.72 -21.05 0.16
CA ALA A 532 25.75 -22.09 -0.21
C ALA A 532 26.29 -23.50 0.08
N GLU A 533 27.57 -23.76 -0.24
CA GLU A 533 28.24 -25.03 0.09
C GLU A 533 28.35 -25.24 1.62
N GLU A 534 28.61 -24.18 2.38
CA GLU A 534 28.69 -24.28 3.84
C GLU A 534 27.39 -24.73 4.50
N VAL A 535 26.24 -24.23 4.02
CA VAL A 535 24.94 -24.66 4.54
C VAL A 535 24.56 -26.03 4.00
N ALA A 536 24.88 -26.34 2.74
CA ALA A 536 24.68 -27.67 2.17
C ALA A 536 25.44 -28.77 2.94
N ALA A 537 26.71 -28.49 3.35
CA ALA A 537 27.51 -29.39 4.16
C ALA A 537 26.91 -29.68 5.56
N ARG A 538 25.95 -28.87 5.99
CA ARG A 538 25.20 -29.03 7.27
C ARG A 538 23.82 -29.64 7.07
N GLY A 539 23.50 -30.07 5.85
CA GLY A 539 22.24 -30.74 5.52
C GLY A 539 21.18 -29.85 4.88
N ALA A 540 21.46 -28.57 4.61
CA ALA A 540 20.52 -27.72 3.91
C ALA A 540 20.22 -28.22 2.50
N LYS A 541 18.96 -28.09 2.08
CA LYS A 541 18.52 -28.30 0.71
C LYS A 541 18.64 -26.97 -0.03
N VAL A 542 19.70 -26.84 -0.85
CA VAL A 542 20.04 -25.58 -1.50
C VAL A 542 19.52 -25.52 -2.91
N PHE A 543 18.79 -24.45 -3.26
CA PHE A 543 18.35 -24.10 -4.60
C PHE A 543 19.12 -22.86 -5.08
N ARG A 544 19.92 -23.00 -6.14
CA ARG A 544 20.74 -21.92 -6.66
C ARG A 544 20.09 -21.29 -7.88
N ILE A 545 19.97 -19.95 -7.85
CA ILE A 545 19.49 -19.12 -8.96
C ILE A 545 20.67 -18.24 -9.38
N ALA A 546 21.18 -18.43 -10.59
CA ALA A 546 22.38 -17.74 -11.04
C ALA A 546 22.12 -16.89 -12.30
N ALA A 547 22.82 -15.75 -12.40
CA ALA A 547 22.85 -14.97 -13.64
C ALA A 547 23.45 -15.80 -14.79
N HIS A 548 23.04 -15.49 -16.03
CA HIS A 548 23.45 -16.22 -17.25
C HIS A 548 24.96 -16.48 -17.29
N ASP A 549 25.76 -15.44 -17.12
CA ASP A 549 27.21 -15.51 -17.27
C ASP A 549 27.93 -16.13 -16.05
N LEU A 550 27.20 -16.35 -14.95
CA LEU A 550 27.70 -16.91 -13.70
C LEU A 550 27.19 -18.33 -13.44
N ALA A 551 26.28 -18.82 -14.29
CA ALA A 551 25.64 -20.11 -14.11
C ALA A 551 26.61 -21.28 -14.26
N ARG A 552 26.37 -22.35 -13.50
CA ARG A 552 27.10 -23.61 -13.53
C ARG A 552 26.13 -24.77 -13.81
N PRO A 553 26.63 -25.93 -14.29
CA PRO A 553 25.77 -27.08 -14.59
C PRO A 553 24.94 -27.62 -13.42
N ASP A 554 25.35 -27.33 -12.19
CA ASP A 554 24.69 -27.74 -10.95
C ASP A 554 23.73 -26.68 -10.36
N ASP A 555 23.58 -25.53 -11.01
CA ASP A 555 22.57 -24.53 -10.64
C ASP A 555 21.18 -24.95 -11.14
N GLN A 556 20.16 -24.75 -10.31
CA GLN A 556 18.80 -25.20 -10.60
C GLN A 556 18.03 -24.25 -11.50
N LEU A 557 18.35 -22.94 -11.48
CA LEU A 557 17.76 -21.95 -12.36
C LEU A 557 18.84 -20.99 -12.89
N GLN A 558 18.88 -20.83 -14.22
CA GLN A 558 19.68 -19.81 -14.88
C GLN A 558 18.78 -18.67 -15.33
N LEU A 559 19.11 -17.45 -14.93
CA LEU A 559 18.36 -16.26 -15.34
C LEU A 559 18.72 -15.85 -16.78
N PRO A 560 17.78 -15.26 -17.55
CA PRO A 560 18.09 -14.61 -18.82
C PRO A 560 19.19 -13.54 -18.67
N PRO A 561 19.96 -13.25 -19.75
CA PRO A 561 21.04 -12.28 -19.70
C PRO A 561 20.51 -10.85 -19.47
N ILE A 562 21.12 -10.15 -18.51
CA ILE A 562 20.86 -8.76 -18.15
C ILE A 562 22.09 -8.17 -17.46
N ASP A 563 22.24 -6.85 -17.46
CA ASP A 563 23.27 -6.19 -16.63
C ASP A 563 23.05 -6.52 -15.13
N ALA A 564 24.11 -6.86 -14.41
CA ALA A 564 24.05 -7.28 -13.02
C ALA A 564 23.35 -6.27 -12.10
N ARG A 565 23.44 -4.97 -12.39
CA ARG A 565 22.74 -3.90 -11.63
C ARG A 565 21.24 -4.02 -11.67
N LEU A 566 20.65 -4.63 -12.71
CA LEU A 566 19.22 -4.82 -12.90
C LEU A 566 18.77 -6.29 -12.78
N SER A 567 19.69 -7.21 -12.42
CA SER A 567 19.34 -8.61 -12.13
C SER A 567 18.22 -8.78 -11.10
N PRO A 568 18.03 -7.88 -10.10
CA PRO A 568 16.89 -7.93 -9.18
C PRO A 568 15.53 -7.98 -9.87
N LEU A 569 15.37 -7.35 -11.05
CA LEU A 569 14.13 -7.35 -11.82
C LEU A 569 13.76 -8.74 -12.34
N LEU A 570 14.73 -9.62 -12.52
CA LEU A 570 14.52 -11.03 -12.92
C LEU A 570 14.48 -11.95 -11.72
N THR A 571 15.42 -11.79 -10.80
CA THR A 571 15.58 -12.65 -9.63
C THR A 571 14.32 -12.70 -8.78
N ILE A 572 13.65 -11.55 -8.58
CA ILE A 572 12.45 -11.48 -7.77
C ILE A 572 11.25 -12.21 -8.40
N ILE A 573 11.17 -12.34 -9.73
CA ILE A 573 10.11 -13.11 -10.40
C ILE A 573 10.11 -14.55 -9.89
N ALA A 574 11.31 -15.16 -9.79
CA ALA A 574 11.44 -16.50 -9.22
C ALA A 574 10.95 -16.55 -7.77
N GLY A 575 11.36 -15.59 -6.93
CA GLY A 575 10.89 -15.50 -5.54
C GLY A 575 9.38 -15.34 -5.40
N GLN A 576 8.77 -14.47 -6.22
CA GLN A 576 7.33 -14.24 -6.24
C GLN A 576 6.54 -15.49 -6.68
N LEU A 577 6.97 -16.17 -7.75
CA LEU A 577 6.33 -17.39 -8.23
C LEU A 577 6.48 -18.55 -7.23
N MET A 578 7.65 -18.71 -6.63
CA MET A 578 7.86 -19.72 -5.58
C MET A 578 6.94 -19.46 -4.38
N ALA A 579 6.81 -18.22 -3.94
CA ALA A 579 5.91 -17.85 -2.84
C ALA A 579 4.43 -18.11 -3.22
N TYR A 580 4.03 -17.71 -4.41
CA TYR A 580 2.68 -17.92 -4.96
C TYR A 580 2.30 -19.40 -4.95
N TYR A 581 3.13 -20.26 -5.56
CA TYR A 581 2.85 -21.68 -5.64
C TYR A 581 2.91 -22.38 -4.29
N THR A 582 3.83 -21.98 -3.40
CA THR A 582 3.85 -22.50 -2.02
C THR A 582 2.54 -22.21 -1.29
N SER A 583 1.99 -21.02 -1.46
CA SER A 583 0.71 -20.65 -0.86
C SER A 583 -0.46 -21.48 -1.41
N LEU A 584 -0.51 -21.67 -2.73
CA LEU A 584 -1.53 -22.51 -3.39
C LEU A 584 -1.46 -23.96 -2.92
N ASP A 585 -0.27 -24.57 -2.95
CA ASP A 585 -0.08 -25.99 -2.57
C ASP A 585 -0.43 -26.22 -1.09
N ARG A 586 -0.37 -25.16 -0.26
CA ARG A 586 -0.81 -25.18 1.14
C ARG A 586 -2.30 -24.85 1.33
N GLY A 587 -3.02 -24.52 0.26
CA GLY A 587 -4.46 -24.23 0.30
C GLY A 587 -4.81 -22.87 0.88
N TYR A 588 -3.89 -21.87 0.79
CA TYR A 588 -4.13 -20.52 1.28
C TYR A 588 -4.58 -19.57 0.16
N ASP A 589 -5.30 -18.51 0.56
CA ASP A 589 -5.68 -17.40 -0.32
C ASP A 589 -4.48 -16.47 -0.51
N VAL A 590 -3.92 -16.46 -1.71
CA VAL A 590 -2.72 -15.68 -2.04
C VAL A 590 -2.97 -14.18 -2.14
N ASP A 591 -4.21 -13.78 -2.47
CA ASP A 591 -4.57 -12.37 -2.63
C ASP A 591 -4.86 -11.69 -1.30
N ARG A 592 -5.37 -12.47 -0.32
CA ARG A 592 -5.86 -11.96 0.97
C ARG A 592 -5.32 -12.81 2.13
N PRO A 593 -4.01 -12.73 2.38
CA PRO A 593 -3.40 -13.47 3.47
C PRO A 593 -3.87 -12.92 4.82
N ARG A 594 -4.02 -13.82 5.80
CA ARG A 594 -4.45 -13.44 7.16
C ARG A 594 -3.54 -12.38 7.78
N ASN A 595 -4.11 -11.50 8.58
CA ASN A 595 -3.40 -10.48 9.37
C ASN A 595 -2.56 -9.49 8.52
N LEU A 596 -2.89 -9.30 7.26
CA LEU A 596 -2.23 -8.33 6.39
C LEU A 596 -3.25 -7.48 5.64
N ALA A 597 -2.92 -6.22 5.43
CA ALA A 597 -3.66 -5.29 4.59
C ALA A 597 -2.73 -4.72 3.51
N LYS A 598 -3.29 -4.37 2.35
CA LYS A 598 -2.51 -3.87 1.18
C LYS A 598 -1.71 -2.61 1.49
N SER A 599 -2.24 -1.73 2.32
CA SER A 599 -1.60 -0.46 2.66
C SER A 599 -1.93 -0.09 4.11
N VAL A 600 -0.95 0.40 4.87
CA VAL A 600 -1.08 0.81 6.27
C VAL A 600 -1.20 2.33 6.32
N THR A 601 -2.40 2.85 6.62
CA THR A 601 -2.72 4.29 6.64
C THR A 601 -2.95 4.84 8.04
N VAL A 602 -2.69 4.05 9.06
CA VAL A 602 -2.76 4.43 10.49
C VAL A 602 -1.51 3.92 11.18
N GLU A 603 -1.03 4.65 12.17
CA GLU A 603 0.06 4.24 13.06
C GLU A 603 -0.43 3.31 14.18
#